data_f47fc182d0250b4f64384bfbe0980a96
#
_entry.id   f47fc182d0250b4f64384bfbe0980a96
#
_cell.length_a   1.000
_cell.length_b   1.000
_cell.length_c   1.000
_cell.angle_alpha   90.00
_cell.angle_beta   90.00
_cell.angle_gamma   90.00
#
_symmetry.space_group_name_H-M   'P 1'
#
loop_
_entity.id
_entity.type
_entity.pdbx_description
1 polymer ?
#
loop_
_entity_poly.entity_id
_entity_poly.type
_entity_poly.pdbx_seq_one_letter_code
_entity_poly.pdbx_strand_id
1 'polypeptide(L)'
;IKDFEPGENGESPLARHTEWVSTTCPCCGAPAKRETDTMPQWAGSSWYFLRYCDPKNHDAIASKEALEYWSPVDWYNGGMEHTTLHLLYSRFWHKFLYDIGVVPTKEPYQKRTSHGMILGLNPHAFENQPDAERKRLLAEYGDEKGARKALVEKYGEMAEHPIVKMSKSLGNVVNPDDVVNEYGADTLRLYEMFIGDFEKAAPWNTSSIKGCKRFLDKIWSMSEKLVPGEGVRPALEAVANRTIKKVGEDIDALKANTAIAQLMTLVNALYD
;
A
#
# COMPACT_ATOMS: atom_id res chain seq x y z
N ILE A 1 0.68 -18.62 -29.11
CA ILE A 1 1.81 -19.53 -28.86
C ILE A 1 1.44 -20.34 -27.63
N LYS A 2 1.51 -21.67 -27.74
CA LYS A 2 1.08 -22.59 -26.67
C LYS A 2 2.25 -23.34 -26.04
N ASP A 3 3.40 -23.37 -26.71
CA ASP A 3 4.60 -24.02 -26.24
C ASP A 3 5.67 -22.97 -25.98
N PHE A 4 6.10 -22.85 -24.71
CA PHE A 4 6.99 -21.77 -24.27
C PHE A 4 8.00 -22.27 -23.21
N GLU A 5 8.51 -23.49 -23.39
CA GLU A 5 9.63 -23.95 -22.57
C GLU A 5 10.93 -23.23 -22.98
N PRO A 6 11.76 -22.81 -22.01
CA PRO A 6 13.05 -22.18 -22.29
C PRO A 6 13.95 -23.10 -23.14
N GLY A 7 14.77 -22.49 -23.99
CA GLY A 7 15.82 -23.21 -24.70
C GLY A 7 16.94 -23.68 -23.75
N GLU A 8 17.74 -24.66 -24.18
CA GLU A 8 18.85 -25.21 -23.39
C GLU A 8 19.89 -24.16 -22.98
N ASN A 9 20.04 -23.11 -23.78
CA ASN A 9 20.98 -22.00 -23.55
C ASN A 9 20.34 -20.76 -22.89
N GLY A 10 19.12 -20.87 -22.37
CA GLY A 10 18.37 -19.74 -21.78
C GLY A 10 17.80 -18.78 -22.83
N GLU A 11 17.71 -19.17 -24.09
CA GLU A 11 17.05 -18.40 -25.14
C GLU A 11 15.57 -18.23 -24.83
N SER A 12 15.01 -17.08 -25.26
CA SER A 12 13.58 -16.81 -25.19
C SER A 12 12.78 -17.95 -25.83
N PRO A 13 11.75 -18.49 -25.18
CA PRO A 13 10.87 -19.50 -25.78
C PRO A 13 10.30 -19.05 -27.11
N LEU A 14 10.07 -17.75 -27.32
CA LEU A 14 9.58 -17.18 -28.56
C LEU A 14 10.55 -17.37 -29.73
N ALA A 15 11.86 -17.36 -29.49
CA ALA A 15 12.89 -17.54 -30.52
C ALA A 15 12.79 -18.90 -31.22
N ARG A 16 12.24 -19.91 -30.55
CA ARG A 16 12.06 -21.27 -31.10
C ARG A 16 10.86 -21.39 -32.05
N HIS A 17 9.95 -20.42 -32.01
CA HIS A 17 8.76 -20.38 -32.88
C HIS A 17 9.06 -19.66 -34.19
N THR A 18 9.79 -20.30 -35.08
CA THR A 18 10.27 -19.73 -36.35
C THR A 18 9.17 -19.17 -37.25
N GLU A 19 7.99 -19.81 -37.26
CA GLU A 19 6.81 -19.31 -38.00
C GLU A 19 6.31 -17.98 -37.41
N TRP A 20 6.31 -17.86 -36.09
CA TRP A 20 5.90 -16.61 -35.42
C TRP A 20 6.98 -15.53 -35.55
N VAL A 21 8.26 -15.91 -35.43
CA VAL A 21 9.40 -14.96 -35.55
C VAL A 21 9.47 -14.35 -36.95
N SER A 22 9.21 -15.13 -38.00
CA SER A 22 9.27 -14.66 -39.38
C SER A 22 8.06 -13.76 -39.68
N THR A 23 8.35 -12.59 -40.21
CA THR A 23 7.32 -11.60 -40.56
C THR A 23 7.78 -10.71 -41.73
N THR A 24 6.98 -9.72 -42.11
CA THR A 24 7.34 -8.70 -43.05
C THR A 24 7.37 -7.32 -42.39
N CYS A 25 8.27 -6.48 -42.83
CA CYS A 25 8.35 -5.08 -42.34
C CYS A 25 7.07 -4.34 -42.73
N PRO A 26 6.35 -3.71 -41.75
CA PRO A 26 5.10 -3.00 -42.05
C PRO A 26 5.32 -1.73 -42.89
N CYS A 27 6.55 -1.20 -42.94
CA CYS A 27 6.86 0.00 -43.71
C CYS A 27 7.25 -0.29 -45.17
N CYS A 28 8.07 -1.31 -45.42
CA CYS A 28 8.62 -1.57 -46.76
C CYS A 28 8.28 -2.95 -47.35
N GLY A 29 7.61 -3.83 -46.57
CA GLY A 29 7.23 -5.17 -47.02
C GLY A 29 8.39 -6.18 -47.09
N ALA A 30 9.61 -5.80 -46.80
CA ALA A 30 10.76 -6.71 -46.81
C ALA A 30 10.66 -7.79 -45.70
N PRO A 31 11.29 -8.97 -45.91
CA PRO A 31 11.38 -9.97 -44.85
C PRO A 31 11.99 -9.39 -43.55
N ALA A 32 11.36 -9.69 -42.45
CA ALA A 32 11.77 -9.20 -41.14
C ALA A 32 11.61 -10.28 -40.05
N LYS A 33 12.16 -10.06 -38.89
CA LYS A 33 11.99 -10.91 -37.71
C LYS A 33 11.34 -10.11 -36.59
N ARG A 34 10.40 -10.74 -35.87
CA ARG A 34 9.87 -10.18 -34.63
C ARG A 34 10.93 -10.29 -33.53
N GLU A 35 10.91 -9.31 -32.64
CA GLU A 35 11.65 -9.35 -31.40
C GLU A 35 11.18 -10.53 -30.53
N THR A 36 12.12 -11.27 -29.96
CA THR A 36 11.83 -12.46 -29.17
C THR A 36 12.03 -12.24 -27.67
N ASP A 37 12.68 -11.15 -27.27
CA ASP A 37 12.74 -10.76 -25.88
C ASP A 37 11.39 -10.22 -25.43
N THR A 38 10.95 -10.65 -24.26
CA THR A 38 9.72 -10.13 -23.65
C THR A 38 10.02 -8.94 -22.76
N MET A 39 9.10 -7.99 -22.72
CA MET A 39 9.20 -6.88 -21.77
C MET A 39 9.09 -7.40 -20.35
N PRO A 40 9.76 -6.76 -19.35
CA PRO A 40 9.61 -7.10 -17.95
C PRO A 40 8.15 -7.07 -17.50
N GLN A 41 7.82 -7.81 -16.45
CA GLN A 41 6.46 -7.86 -15.89
C GLN A 41 5.85 -6.50 -15.58
N TRP A 42 6.67 -5.46 -15.30
CA TRP A 42 6.23 -4.08 -15.05
C TRP A 42 5.67 -3.38 -16.28
N ALA A 43 5.89 -3.89 -17.47
CA ALA A 43 5.32 -3.30 -18.70
C ALA A 43 3.79 -3.32 -18.68
N GLY A 44 3.17 -4.42 -18.24
CA GLY A 44 1.72 -4.53 -18.12
C GLY A 44 1.13 -3.52 -17.15
N SER A 45 1.76 -3.32 -15.99
CA SER A 45 1.31 -2.37 -14.97
C SER A 45 1.64 -0.90 -15.29
N SER A 46 2.43 -0.64 -16.34
CA SER A 46 2.90 0.71 -16.68
C SER A 46 1.84 1.64 -17.25
N TRP A 47 0.70 1.12 -17.66
CA TRP A 47 -0.33 1.89 -18.36
C TRP A 47 -1.77 1.64 -17.87
N TYR A 48 -1.98 0.85 -16.82
CA TYR A 48 -3.31 0.51 -16.32
C TYR A 48 -4.15 1.74 -15.94
N PHE A 49 -3.53 2.78 -15.39
CA PHE A 49 -4.20 4.02 -15.00
C PHE A 49 -4.76 4.78 -16.20
N LEU A 50 -4.16 4.65 -17.39
CA LEU A 50 -4.70 5.18 -18.63
C LEU A 50 -5.93 4.38 -19.07
N ARG A 51 -5.88 3.05 -18.98
CA ARG A 51 -7.03 2.18 -19.27
C ARG A 51 -8.20 2.45 -18.34
N TYR A 52 -7.95 2.80 -17.08
CA TYR A 52 -9.01 3.14 -16.13
C TYR A 52 -9.81 4.38 -16.51
N CYS A 53 -9.25 5.27 -17.32
CA CYS A 53 -9.98 6.43 -17.83
C CYS A 53 -11.14 6.04 -18.77
N ASP A 54 -11.01 4.91 -19.48
CA ASP A 54 -12.01 4.42 -20.45
C ASP A 54 -11.94 2.89 -20.60
N PRO A 55 -12.37 2.13 -19.56
CA PRO A 55 -12.12 0.69 -19.48
C PRO A 55 -12.88 -0.16 -20.48
N LYS A 56 -13.93 0.40 -21.12
CA LYS A 56 -14.77 -0.29 -22.12
C LYS A 56 -14.38 0.04 -23.56
N ASN A 57 -13.36 0.83 -23.77
CA ASN A 57 -12.89 1.17 -25.11
C ASN A 57 -12.15 -0.03 -25.74
N HIS A 58 -12.62 -0.47 -26.90
CA HIS A 58 -12.03 -1.60 -27.62
C HIS A 58 -11.07 -1.17 -28.75
N ASP A 59 -11.08 0.11 -29.12
CA ASP A 59 -10.36 0.63 -30.28
C ASP A 59 -9.04 1.31 -29.89
N ALA A 60 -8.95 1.84 -28.67
CA ALA A 60 -7.78 2.56 -28.17
C ALA A 60 -7.52 2.27 -26.68
N ILE A 61 -6.38 2.73 -26.16
CA ILE A 61 -6.06 2.70 -24.70
C ILE A 61 -7.18 3.36 -23.90
N ALA A 62 -7.59 4.54 -24.33
CA ALA A 62 -8.75 5.30 -23.86
C ALA A 62 -9.10 6.33 -24.96
N SER A 63 -10.28 6.88 -24.94
CA SER A 63 -10.66 7.99 -25.83
C SER A 63 -9.84 9.24 -25.53
N LYS A 64 -9.64 10.09 -26.50
CA LYS A 64 -8.89 11.33 -26.34
C LYS A 64 -9.54 12.23 -25.31
N GLU A 65 -10.84 12.35 -25.32
CA GLU A 65 -11.64 13.16 -24.40
C GLU A 65 -11.47 12.65 -22.95
N ALA A 66 -11.48 11.32 -22.74
CA ALA A 66 -11.25 10.74 -21.42
C ALA A 66 -9.83 11.01 -20.91
N LEU A 67 -8.82 10.88 -21.78
CA LEU A 67 -7.43 11.16 -21.43
C LEU A 67 -7.22 12.65 -21.13
N GLU A 68 -7.81 13.57 -21.91
CA GLU A 68 -7.73 15.03 -21.65
C GLU A 68 -8.40 15.42 -20.34
N TYR A 69 -9.46 14.72 -19.94
CA TYR A 69 -10.18 15.00 -18.69
C TYR A 69 -9.49 14.44 -17.46
N TRP A 70 -8.99 13.18 -17.52
CA TRP A 70 -8.47 12.45 -16.34
C TRP A 70 -6.94 12.52 -16.19
N SER A 71 -6.21 13.02 -17.19
CA SER A 71 -4.74 13.11 -17.12
C SER A 71 -4.27 14.55 -16.92
N PRO A 72 -3.16 14.75 -16.20
CA PRO A 72 -2.40 13.76 -15.42
C PRO A 72 -3.14 13.35 -14.15
N VAL A 73 -2.80 12.19 -13.56
CA VAL A 73 -3.37 11.73 -12.30
C VAL A 73 -3.05 12.74 -11.19
N ASP A 74 -4.08 13.23 -10.49
CA ASP A 74 -3.92 14.29 -9.48
C ASP A 74 -3.07 13.86 -8.29
N TRP A 75 -3.34 12.64 -7.79
CA TRP A 75 -2.61 12.08 -6.66
C TRP A 75 -2.38 10.58 -6.86
N TYR A 76 -1.11 10.17 -6.88
CA TYR A 76 -0.67 8.80 -7.05
C TYR A 76 -0.02 8.28 -5.77
N ASN A 77 -0.67 7.31 -5.13
CA ASN A 77 -0.26 6.75 -3.85
C ASN A 77 0.22 5.31 -4.03
N GLY A 78 1.37 4.99 -3.45
CA GLY A 78 1.94 3.65 -3.54
C GLY A 78 3.16 3.45 -2.64
N GLY A 79 3.60 2.19 -2.49
CA GLY A 79 4.75 1.84 -1.68
C GLY A 79 6.07 2.42 -2.22
N MET A 80 6.99 2.68 -1.31
CA MET A 80 8.30 3.27 -1.64
C MET A 80 9.13 2.32 -2.53
N GLU A 81 8.95 1.02 -2.44
CA GLU A 81 9.62 0.00 -3.26
C GLU A 81 9.36 0.19 -4.75
N HIS A 82 8.24 0.79 -5.13
CA HIS A 82 7.87 1.04 -6.51
C HIS A 82 8.57 2.26 -7.15
N THR A 83 9.35 3.01 -6.39
CA THR A 83 10.08 4.18 -6.91
C THR A 83 11.01 3.80 -8.06
N THR A 84 11.71 2.69 -7.94
CA THR A 84 12.65 2.16 -8.96
C THR A 84 12.06 1.04 -9.81
N LEU A 85 10.82 0.65 -9.56
CA LEU A 85 10.12 -0.42 -10.27
C LEU A 85 8.97 0.17 -11.10
N HIS A 86 7.74 0.03 -10.64
CA HIS A 86 6.56 0.47 -11.37
C HIS A 86 6.60 1.95 -11.78
N LEU A 87 7.02 2.85 -10.89
CA LEU A 87 7.01 4.29 -11.21
C LEU A 87 8.00 4.66 -12.30
N LEU A 88 9.18 4.01 -12.33
CA LEU A 88 10.16 4.22 -13.39
C LEU A 88 9.61 3.75 -14.73
N TYR A 89 9.06 2.54 -14.79
CA TYR A 89 8.51 1.98 -16.01
C TYR A 89 7.28 2.74 -16.51
N SER A 90 6.34 3.08 -15.62
CA SER A 90 5.12 3.80 -16.00
C SER A 90 5.42 5.22 -16.51
N ARG A 91 6.39 5.90 -15.91
CA ARG A 91 6.82 7.21 -16.38
C ARG A 91 7.51 7.13 -17.74
N PHE A 92 8.35 6.12 -17.97
CA PHE A 92 8.98 5.87 -19.27
C PHE A 92 7.92 5.61 -20.36
N TRP A 93 6.97 4.72 -20.10
CA TRP A 93 5.84 4.44 -20.99
C TRP A 93 5.02 5.69 -21.30
N HIS A 94 4.68 6.46 -20.29
CA HIS A 94 3.88 7.67 -20.46
C HIS A 94 4.59 8.71 -21.32
N LYS A 95 5.91 8.91 -21.13
CA LYS A 95 6.70 9.82 -21.96
C LYS A 95 6.77 9.35 -23.42
N PHE A 96 6.95 8.06 -23.65
CA PHE A 96 6.87 7.49 -25.00
C PHE A 96 5.50 7.73 -25.65
N LEU A 97 4.42 7.45 -24.92
CA LEU A 97 3.06 7.69 -25.41
C LEU A 97 2.78 9.18 -25.68
N TYR A 98 3.38 10.08 -24.90
CA TYR A 98 3.34 11.51 -25.15
C TYR A 98 4.08 11.88 -26.44
N ASP A 99 5.27 11.36 -26.66
CA ASP A 99 6.08 11.66 -27.85
C ASP A 99 5.40 11.21 -29.15
N ILE A 100 4.60 10.14 -29.10
CA ILE A 100 3.82 9.67 -30.25
C ILE A 100 2.38 10.24 -30.29
N GLY A 101 2.03 11.17 -29.39
CA GLY A 101 0.76 11.88 -29.37
C GLY A 101 -0.46 11.10 -28.89
N VAL A 102 -0.26 10.02 -28.11
CA VAL A 102 -1.34 9.19 -27.57
C VAL A 102 -1.90 9.77 -26.27
N VAL A 103 -1.06 10.35 -25.42
CA VAL A 103 -1.48 10.99 -24.15
C VAL A 103 -1.24 12.50 -24.20
N PRO A 104 -2.09 13.32 -23.53
CA PRO A 104 -2.04 14.78 -23.64
C PRO A 104 -0.97 15.42 -22.74
N THR A 105 -0.45 14.71 -21.73
CA THR A 105 0.44 15.26 -20.72
C THR A 105 1.82 14.62 -20.75
N LYS A 106 2.87 15.42 -20.46
CA LYS A 106 4.26 14.96 -20.47
C LYS A 106 4.62 14.11 -19.26
N GLU A 107 3.95 14.33 -18.13
CA GLU A 107 4.13 13.56 -16.89
C GLU A 107 2.83 12.85 -16.51
N PRO A 108 2.88 11.61 -16.00
CA PRO A 108 1.70 10.83 -15.67
C PRO A 108 1.01 11.27 -14.38
N TYR A 109 1.77 11.82 -13.42
CA TYR A 109 1.29 12.12 -12.07
C TYR A 109 1.64 13.55 -11.66
N GLN A 110 0.68 14.26 -11.04
CA GLN A 110 0.90 15.60 -10.49
C GLN A 110 1.55 15.53 -9.10
N LYS A 111 1.03 14.64 -8.25
CA LYS A 111 1.52 14.43 -6.89
C LYS A 111 1.72 12.95 -6.63
N ARG A 112 2.84 12.60 -6.04
CA ARG A 112 3.13 11.25 -5.60
C ARG A 112 3.37 11.22 -4.09
N THR A 113 2.73 10.28 -3.39
CA THR A 113 2.95 10.02 -1.97
C THR A 113 3.36 8.57 -1.76
N SER A 114 4.39 8.34 -0.94
CA SER A 114 4.71 7.00 -0.46
C SER A 114 4.03 6.79 0.88
N HIS A 115 3.15 5.81 0.96
CA HIS A 115 2.65 5.40 2.28
C HIS A 115 3.74 4.67 3.08
N GLY A 116 3.64 4.73 4.40
CA GLY A 116 4.49 3.99 5.31
C GLY A 116 4.22 2.47 5.27
N MET A 117 5.08 1.72 5.90
CA MET A 117 4.98 0.27 5.97
C MET A 117 4.48 -0.15 7.36
N ILE A 118 3.54 -1.09 7.41
CA ILE A 118 3.15 -1.73 8.66
C ILE A 118 4.20 -2.80 9.00
N LEU A 119 4.77 -2.68 10.20
CA LEU A 119 5.83 -3.55 10.69
C LEU A 119 5.29 -4.57 11.70
N GLY A 120 5.93 -5.73 11.76
CA GLY A 120 5.64 -6.78 12.72
C GLY A 120 6.73 -6.95 13.76
N LEU A 121 6.43 -7.69 14.83
CA LEU A 121 7.44 -8.09 15.81
C LEU A 121 8.46 -9.01 15.16
N ASN A 122 9.72 -8.84 15.50
CA ASN A 122 10.78 -9.75 15.09
C ASN A 122 10.87 -10.92 16.08
N PRO A 123 10.52 -12.15 15.69
CA PRO A 123 10.56 -13.30 16.59
C PRO A 123 11.98 -13.67 17.03
N HIS A 124 13.02 -13.16 16.35
CA HIS A 124 14.42 -13.43 16.66
C HIS A 124 15.07 -12.39 17.55
N ALA A 125 14.41 -11.25 17.79
CA ALA A 125 14.92 -10.22 18.69
C ALA A 125 14.77 -10.66 20.16
N PHE A 126 15.73 -10.28 21.01
CA PHE A 126 15.74 -10.65 22.42
C PHE A 126 14.46 -10.24 23.16
N GLU A 127 13.95 -9.04 22.90
CA GLU A 127 12.73 -8.48 23.52
C GLU A 127 11.49 -9.34 23.26
N ASN A 128 11.44 -9.98 22.11
CA ASN A 128 10.29 -10.74 21.64
C ASN A 128 10.40 -12.24 21.97
N GLN A 129 11.52 -12.68 22.57
CA GLN A 129 11.65 -14.05 23.03
C GLN A 129 10.70 -14.33 24.19
N PRO A 130 10.13 -15.55 24.28
CA PRO A 130 9.39 -15.98 25.47
C PRO A 130 10.21 -15.82 26.76
N ASP A 131 9.55 -15.53 27.88
CA ASP A 131 10.22 -15.32 29.16
C ASP A 131 11.17 -16.45 29.59
N ALA A 132 10.78 -17.69 29.30
CA ALA A 132 11.63 -18.86 29.58
C ALA A 132 12.92 -18.84 28.75
N GLU A 133 12.80 -18.48 27.47
CA GLU A 133 13.93 -18.40 26.56
C GLU A 133 14.85 -17.21 26.90
N ARG A 134 14.30 -16.06 27.25
CA ARG A 134 15.11 -14.93 27.74
C ARG A 134 15.91 -15.29 28.98
N LYS A 135 15.29 -15.97 29.97
CA LYS A 135 15.98 -16.45 31.16
C LYS A 135 17.09 -17.44 30.84
N ARG A 136 16.84 -18.37 29.90
CA ARG A 136 17.85 -19.33 29.41
C ARG A 136 19.04 -18.60 28.79
N LEU A 137 18.78 -17.67 27.86
CA LEU A 137 19.81 -16.89 27.20
C LEU A 137 20.65 -16.06 28.18
N LEU A 138 20.02 -15.40 29.17
CA LEU A 138 20.72 -14.65 30.20
C LEU A 138 21.61 -15.55 31.09
N ALA A 139 21.14 -16.75 31.41
CA ALA A 139 21.94 -17.72 32.20
C ALA A 139 23.13 -18.26 31.40
N GLU A 140 22.96 -18.46 30.08
CA GLU A 140 23.98 -19.01 29.20
C GLU A 140 25.05 -17.97 28.84
N TYR A 141 24.66 -16.73 28.55
CA TYR A 141 25.55 -15.68 28.02
C TYR A 141 25.90 -14.60 29.04
N GLY A 142 25.43 -14.71 30.29
CA GLY A 142 25.78 -13.90 31.42
C GLY A 142 25.00 -12.57 31.55
N ASP A 143 24.72 -11.91 30.45
CA ASP A 143 23.97 -10.66 30.43
C ASP A 143 23.14 -10.50 29.13
N GLU A 144 22.34 -9.44 29.06
CA GLU A 144 21.51 -9.13 27.89
C GLU A 144 22.34 -8.85 26.64
N LYS A 145 23.50 -8.20 26.79
CA LYS A 145 24.40 -7.88 25.69
C LYS A 145 24.96 -9.15 25.04
N GLY A 146 25.39 -10.10 25.86
CA GLY A 146 25.85 -11.42 25.40
C GLY A 146 24.74 -12.20 24.73
N ALA A 147 23.55 -12.22 25.31
CA ALA A 147 22.36 -12.88 24.74
C ALA A 147 21.96 -12.29 23.38
N ARG A 148 21.93 -10.96 23.24
CA ARG A 148 21.67 -10.29 21.96
C ARG A 148 22.71 -10.64 20.91
N LYS A 149 23.99 -10.61 21.26
CA LYS A 149 25.09 -10.96 20.37
C LYS A 149 24.93 -12.39 19.84
N ALA A 150 24.59 -13.34 20.71
CA ALA A 150 24.34 -14.73 20.30
C ALA A 150 23.16 -14.88 19.33
N LEU A 151 22.09 -14.11 19.54
CA LEU A 151 20.96 -14.07 18.59
C LEU A 151 21.34 -13.47 17.24
N VAL A 152 22.17 -12.43 17.24
CA VAL A 152 22.70 -11.82 16.00
C VAL A 152 23.63 -12.79 15.27
N GLU A 153 24.51 -13.51 15.97
CA GLU A 153 25.36 -14.53 15.37
C GLU A 153 24.53 -15.67 14.75
N LYS A 154 23.41 -16.03 15.37
CA LYS A 154 22.53 -17.11 14.89
C LYS A 154 21.59 -16.69 13.76
N TYR A 155 21.02 -15.50 13.81
CA TYR A 155 19.93 -15.05 12.94
C TYR A 155 20.29 -13.85 12.05
N GLY A 156 21.51 -13.32 12.18
CA GLY A 156 21.99 -12.15 11.44
C GLY A 156 21.62 -10.81 12.13
N GLU A 157 22.15 -9.71 11.61
CA GLU A 157 21.98 -8.35 12.15
C GLU A 157 20.51 -7.94 12.39
N MET A 158 19.59 -8.53 11.62
CA MET A 158 18.16 -8.28 11.78
C MET A 158 17.67 -8.59 13.20
N ALA A 159 18.33 -9.52 13.94
CA ALA A 159 17.95 -9.87 15.31
C ALA A 159 18.16 -8.73 16.34
N GLU A 160 18.89 -7.68 15.97
CA GLU A 160 19.03 -6.47 16.80
C GLU A 160 17.76 -5.62 16.83
N HIS A 161 16.88 -5.78 15.83
CA HIS A 161 15.70 -4.95 15.66
C HIS A 161 14.44 -5.66 16.17
N PRO A 162 13.79 -5.18 17.24
CA PRO A 162 12.59 -5.82 17.79
C PRO A 162 11.37 -5.72 16.87
N ILE A 163 11.39 -4.76 15.93
CA ILE A 163 10.32 -4.50 14.97
C ILE A 163 10.92 -4.46 13.57
N VAL A 164 10.36 -5.27 12.67
CA VAL A 164 10.87 -5.44 11.30
C VAL A 164 9.73 -5.55 10.29
N LYS A 165 10.08 -5.50 9.01
CA LYS A 165 9.12 -5.77 7.92
C LYS A 165 8.48 -7.16 8.12
N MET A 166 7.16 -7.21 7.96
CA MET A 166 6.44 -8.48 7.96
C MET A 166 6.86 -9.36 6.79
N SER A 167 7.11 -10.63 7.05
CA SER A 167 7.40 -11.62 6.01
C SER A 167 6.91 -13.01 6.42
N LYS A 168 6.50 -13.80 5.42
CA LYS A 168 6.07 -15.19 5.64
C LYS A 168 7.19 -16.05 6.23
N SER A 169 8.43 -15.81 5.84
CA SER A 169 9.60 -16.55 6.34
C SER A 169 9.90 -16.29 7.81
N LEU A 170 9.54 -15.12 8.34
CA LEU A 170 9.67 -14.78 9.76
C LEU A 170 8.46 -15.20 10.61
N GLY A 171 7.35 -15.57 9.96
CA GLY A 171 6.11 -15.93 10.67
C GLY A 171 5.48 -14.76 11.45
N ASN A 172 5.84 -13.51 11.13
CA ASN A 172 5.38 -12.30 11.83
C ASN A 172 4.29 -11.53 11.06
N VAL A 173 3.67 -12.18 10.08
CA VAL A 173 2.59 -11.60 9.27
C VAL A 173 1.29 -11.62 10.05
N VAL A 174 0.56 -10.51 10.01
CA VAL A 174 -0.83 -10.43 10.46
C VAL A 174 -1.72 -10.67 9.25
N ASN A 175 -2.58 -11.69 9.30
CA ASN A 175 -3.53 -11.96 8.24
C ASN A 175 -4.75 -11.03 8.38
N PRO A 176 -5.07 -10.20 7.38
CA PRO A 176 -6.24 -9.33 7.42
C PRO A 176 -7.55 -10.08 7.62
N ASP A 177 -7.72 -11.28 7.06
CA ASP A 177 -8.94 -12.06 7.21
C ASP A 177 -9.21 -12.46 8.66
N ASP A 178 -8.17 -12.82 9.42
CA ASP A 178 -8.30 -13.15 10.85
C ASP A 178 -8.74 -11.91 11.64
N VAL A 179 -8.19 -10.74 11.33
CA VAL A 179 -8.56 -9.47 11.97
C VAL A 179 -10.00 -9.07 11.62
N VAL A 180 -10.40 -9.24 10.36
CA VAL A 180 -11.77 -8.97 9.91
C VAL A 180 -12.77 -9.91 10.61
N ASN A 181 -12.44 -11.18 10.74
CA ASN A 181 -13.30 -12.17 11.41
C ASN A 181 -13.45 -11.86 12.91
N GLU A 182 -12.41 -11.35 13.58
CA GLU A 182 -12.43 -11.05 15.02
C GLU A 182 -13.05 -9.68 15.34
N TYR A 183 -12.70 -8.64 14.54
CA TYR A 183 -13.04 -7.25 14.87
C TYR A 183 -13.96 -6.55 13.87
N GLY A 184 -14.14 -7.12 12.69
CA GLY A 184 -14.90 -6.54 11.58
C GLY A 184 -14.03 -5.70 10.64
N ALA A 185 -14.44 -5.63 9.36
CA ALA A 185 -13.72 -4.92 8.31
C ALA A 185 -13.59 -3.41 8.58
N ASP A 186 -14.64 -2.76 9.09
CA ASP A 186 -14.60 -1.33 9.40
C ASP A 186 -13.58 -1.01 10.49
N THR A 187 -13.43 -1.89 11.49
CA THR A 187 -12.44 -1.75 12.55
C THR A 187 -11.02 -1.83 11.99
N LEU A 188 -10.74 -2.80 11.12
CA LEU A 188 -9.44 -2.94 10.47
C LEU A 188 -9.12 -1.68 9.65
N ARG A 189 -10.01 -1.25 8.78
CA ARG A 189 -9.84 -0.08 7.92
C ARG A 189 -9.60 1.21 8.72
N LEU A 190 -10.38 1.40 9.80
CA LEU A 190 -10.20 2.53 10.71
C LEU A 190 -8.84 2.46 11.41
N TYR A 191 -8.43 1.28 11.84
CA TYR A 191 -7.16 1.08 12.53
C TYR A 191 -5.96 1.34 11.61
N GLU A 192 -5.99 0.90 10.36
CA GLU A 192 -4.93 1.17 9.38
C GLU A 192 -4.72 2.67 9.16
N MET A 193 -5.79 3.47 9.21
CA MET A 193 -5.71 4.93 9.12
C MET A 193 -5.29 5.59 10.45
N PHE A 194 -5.50 4.92 11.57
CA PHE A 194 -5.24 5.45 12.90
C PHE A 194 -3.87 5.10 13.46
N ILE A 195 -3.23 4.03 12.98
CA ILE A 195 -2.02 3.44 13.55
C ILE A 195 -0.82 4.41 13.63
N GLY A 196 -0.76 5.40 12.74
CA GLY A 196 0.33 6.37 12.70
C GLY A 196 0.20 7.39 11.58
N ASP A 197 1.31 8.10 11.35
CA ASP A 197 1.45 9.02 10.22
C ASP A 197 1.45 8.20 8.90
N PHE A 198 0.66 8.65 7.92
CA PHE A 198 0.45 7.94 6.68
C PHE A 198 1.74 7.65 5.90
N GLU A 199 2.72 8.55 5.97
CA GLU A 199 4.00 8.41 5.25
C GLU A 199 5.09 7.69 6.05
N LYS A 200 4.82 7.33 7.32
CA LYS A 200 5.80 6.69 8.20
C LYS A 200 5.48 5.23 8.45
N ALA A 201 6.53 4.45 8.65
CA ALA A 201 6.37 3.08 9.12
C ALA A 201 5.81 3.06 10.56
N ALA A 202 4.88 2.14 10.82
CA ALA A 202 4.26 1.98 12.12
C ALA A 202 4.21 0.49 12.53
N PRO A 203 4.50 0.16 13.79
CA PRO A 203 4.40 -1.20 14.27
C PRO A 203 2.93 -1.60 14.48
N TRP A 204 2.57 -2.80 14.05
CA TRP A 204 1.27 -3.37 14.34
C TRP A 204 1.11 -3.59 15.85
N ASN A 205 -0.04 -3.16 16.38
CA ASN A 205 -0.38 -3.33 17.80
C ASN A 205 -1.83 -3.79 17.94
N THR A 206 -2.02 -5.06 18.24
CA THR A 206 -3.33 -5.69 18.37
C THR A 206 -4.17 -5.07 19.52
N SER A 207 -3.55 -4.52 20.56
CA SER A 207 -4.30 -3.87 21.64
C SER A 207 -4.95 -2.55 21.20
N SER A 208 -4.33 -1.83 20.28
CA SER A 208 -4.84 -0.57 19.77
C SER A 208 -6.07 -0.75 18.87
N ILE A 209 -6.19 -1.87 18.18
CA ILE A 209 -7.36 -2.16 17.32
C ILE A 209 -8.65 -2.25 18.15
N LYS A 210 -8.57 -2.74 19.40
CA LYS A 210 -9.70 -2.77 20.34
C LYS A 210 -10.24 -1.38 20.67
N GLY A 211 -9.35 -0.36 20.64
CA GLY A 211 -9.75 1.03 20.78
C GLY A 211 -10.63 1.51 19.61
N CYS A 212 -10.25 1.17 18.40
CA CYS A 212 -11.01 1.46 17.19
C CYS A 212 -12.39 0.77 17.20
N LYS A 213 -12.42 -0.52 17.59
CA LYS A 213 -13.67 -1.27 17.72
C LYS A 213 -14.63 -0.58 18.71
N ARG A 214 -14.16 -0.25 19.92
CA ARG A 214 -14.99 0.45 20.91
C ARG A 214 -15.48 1.82 20.42
N PHE A 215 -14.69 2.54 19.64
CA PHE A 215 -15.09 3.81 19.06
C PHE A 215 -16.24 3.62 18.06
N LEU A 216 -16.14 2.63 17.16
CA LEU A 216 -17.22 2.31 16.20
C LEU A 216 -18.48 1.83 16.90
N ASP A 217 -18.36 0.96 17.91
CA ASP A 217 -19.51 0.50 18.71
C ASP A 217 -20.20 1.66 19.41
N LYS A 218 -19.42 2.64 19.89
CA LYS A 218 -19.92 3.85 20.53
C LYS A 218 -20.70 4.71 19.53
N ILE A 219 -20.20 4.90 18.31
CA ILE A 219 -20.93 5.60 17.24
C ILE A 219 -22.24 4.86 16.91
N TRP A 220 -22.16 3.56 16.74
CA TRP A 220 -23.32 2.75 16.39
C TRP A 220 -24.43 2.87 17.45
N SER A 221 -24.07 2.71 18.72
CA SER A 221 -25.04 2.82 19.82
C SER A 221 -25.58 4.26 20.02
N MET A 222 -24.91 5.27 19.46
CA MET A 222 -25.40 6.64 19.48
C MET A 222 -26.66 6.83 18.61
N SER A 223 -26.81 6.04 17.54
CA SER A 223 -27.99 6.09 16.67
C SER A 223 -29.31 5.87 17.43
N GLU A 224 -29.27 5.07 18.48
CA GLU A 224 -30.43 4.78 19.34
C GLU A 224 -30.78 5.96 20.30
N LYS A 225 -29.85 6.89 20.47
CA LYS A 225 -29.97 8.05 21.38
C LYS A 225 -30.26 9.37 20.66
N LEU A 226 -30.31 9.33 19.33
CA LEU A 226 -30.59 10.53 18.54
C LEU A 226 -32.03 10.95 18.75
N VAL A 227 -32.21 12.23 19.11
CA VAL A 227 -33.51 12.86 19.27
C VAL A 227 -33.72 13.82 18.12
N PRO A 228 -34.89 13.80 17.42
CA PRO A 228 -35.20 14.77 16.40
C PRO A 228 -35.13 16.19 16.96
N GLY A 229 -34.48 17.10 16.23
CA GLY A 229 -34.34 18.50 16.63
C GLY A 229 -33.58 19.29 15.57
N GLU A 230 -33.62 20.61 15.68
CA GLU A 230 -32.87 21.50 14.80
C GLU A 230 -31.63 22.05 15.52
N GLY A 231 -30.50 22.14 14.78
CA GLY A 231 -29.26 22.75 15.24
C GLY A 231 -28.43 21.88 16.17
N VAL A 232 -27.39 22.46 16.72
CA VAL A 232 -26.45 21.85 17.67
C VAL A 232 -26.68 22.46 19.05
N ARG A 233 -26.68 21.65 20.10
CA ARG A 233 -26.73 22.16 21.48
C ARG A 233 -25.60 23.18 21.70
N PRO A 234 -25.82 24.35 22.32
CA PRO A 234 -24.79 25.38 22.49
C PRO A 234 -23.50 24.87 23.18
N ALA A 235 -23.64 23.95 24.13
CA ALA A 235 -22.52 23.35 24.80
C ALA A 235 -21.60 22.51 23.86
N LEU A 236 -22.13 21.99 22.74
CA LEU A 236 -21.42 21.17 21.76
C LEU A 236 -20.94 21.98 20.56
N GLU A 237 -21.40 23.20 20.38
CA GLU A 237 -21.12 23.99 19.18
C GLU A 237 -19.61 24.20 18.96
N ALA A 238 -18.90 24.56 20.02
CA ALA A 238 -17.45 24.79 19.94
C ALA A 238 -16.65 23.53 19.55
N VAL A 239 -17.00 22.38 20.13
CA VAL A 239 -16.30 21.10 19.79
C VAL A 239 -16.69 20.59 18.41
N ALA A 240 -17.95 20.76 17.99
CA ALA A 240 -18.42 20.38 16.67
C ALA A 240 -17.71 21.18 15.58
N ASN A 241 -17.72 22.52 15.67
CA ASN A 241 -17.05 23.38 14.68
C ASN A 241 -15.53 23.16 14.64
N ARG A 242 -14.89 22.99 15.79
CA ARG A 242 -13.46 22.63 15.85
C ARG A 242 -13.20 21.31 15.14
N THR A 243 -14.07 20.33 15.33
CA THR A 243 -13.93 19.01 14.70
C THR A 243 -14.08 19.09 13.19
N ILE A 244 -15.11 19.81 12.70
CA ILE A 244 -15.31 20.00 11.25
C ILE A 244 -14.05 20.61 10.62
N LYS A 245 -13.56 21.71 11.19
CA LYS A 245 -12.34 22.38 10.71
C LYS A 245 -11.12 21.44 10.75
N LYS A 246 -10.85 20.86 11.91
CA LYS A 246 -9.66 20.02 12.12
C LYS A 246 -9.64 18.78 11.22
N VAL A 247 -10.78 18.11 11.09
CA VAL A 247 -10.88 16.91 10.24
C VAL A 247 -10.67 17.25 8.77
N GLY A 248 -11.24 18.36 8.28
CA GLY A 248 -11.00 18.82 6.90
C GLY A 248 -9.53 19.11 6.65
N GLU A 249 -8.89 19.91 7.51
CA GLU A 249 -7.46 20.24 7.40
C GLU A 249 -6.55 18.99 7.47
N ASP A 250 -6.87 18.04 8.34
CA ASP A 250 -6.11 16.82 8.51
C ASP A 250 -6.26 15.85 7.32
N ILE A 251 -7.43 15.75 6.71
CA ILE A 251 -7.65 14.95 5.51
C ILE A 251 -6.84 15.52 4.34
N ASP A 252 -6.87 16.82 4.13
CA ASP A 252 -6.08 17.49 3.09
C ASP A 252 -4.56 17.28 3.29
N ALA A 253 -4.14 17.24 4.55
CA ALA A 253 -2.74 17.02 4.94
C ALA A 253 -2.33 15.55 5.07
N LEU A 254 -3.21 14.58 4.75
CA LEU A 254 -3.00 13.13 4.91
C LEU A 254 -2.72 12.70 6.37
N LYS A 255 -3.28 13.41 7.34
CA LYS A 255 -3.16 13.15 8.78
C LYS A 255 -4.40 12.44 9.34
N ALA A 256 -4.77 11.32 8.74
CA ALA A 256 -5.95 10.55 9.11
C ALA A 256 -5.97 10.17 10.61
N ASN A 257 -4.80 9.87 11.18
CA ASN A 257 -4.66 9.52 12.60
C ASN A 257 -5.12 10.64 13.54
N THR A 258 -4.77 11.90 13.25
CA THR A 258 -5.20 13.06 14.07
C THR A 258 -6.65 13.45 13.79
N ALA A 259 -7.13 13.28 12.56
CA ALA A 259 -8.55 13.43 12.22
C ALA A 259 -9.43 12.45 13.03
N ILE A 260 -9.04 11.17 13.07
CA ILE A 260 -9.75 10.13 13.85
C ILE A 260 -9.71 10.45 15.35
N ALA A 261 -8.58 10.88 15.89
CA ALA A 261 -8.47 11.29 17.30
C ALA A 261 -9.42 12.46 17.62
N GLN A 262 -9.56 13.42 16.71
CA GLN A 262 -10.51 14.53 16.88
C GLN A 262 -11.97 14.06 16.82
N LEU A 263 -12.29 13.11 15.94
CA LEU A 263 -13.61 12.47 15.90
C LEU A 263 -13.92 11.71 17.19
N MET A 264 -12.94 11.00 17.76
CA MET A 264 -13.08 10.35 19.07
C MET A 264 -13.39 11.36 20.18
N THR A 265 -12.75 12.54 20.13
CA THR A 265 -13.02 13.65 21.07
C THR A 265 -14.44 14.15 20.94
N LEU A 266 -14.94 14.36 19.70
CA LEU A 266 -16.32 14.77 19.48
C LEU A 266 -17.31 13.73 19.99
N VAL A 267 -17.11 12.44 19.64
CA VAL A 267 -18.00 11.37 20.09
C VAL A 267 -18.04 11.28 21.63
N ASN A 268 -16.92 11.48 22.32
CA ASN A 268 -16.92 11.52 23.76
C ASN A 268 -17.76 12.68 24.30
N ALA A 269 -17.61 13.90 23.77
CA ALA A 269 -18.38 15.06 24.15
C ALA A 269 -19.89 14.94 23.87
N LEU A 270 -20.26 14.11 22.87
CA LEU A 270 -21.67 13.81 22.56
C LEU A 270 -22.30 12.83 23.56
N TYR A 271 -21.49 12.06 24.29
CA TYR A 271 -21.94 11.11 25.31
C TYR A 271 -22.09 11.74 26.70
N ASP A 272 -21.36 12.82 26.98
CA ASP A 272 -21.41 13.59 28.22
C ASP A 272 -22.62 14.58 28.19
#